data_e9b22b01a220a756eec451481a0cb969
#
_entry.id   e9b22b01a220a756eec451481a0cb969
#
_cell.length_a   1.000
_cell.length_b   1.000
_cell.length_c   1.000
_cell.angle_alpha   90.00
_cell.angle_beta   90.00
_cell.angle_gamma   90.00
#
_symmetry.space_group_name_H-M   'P 1'
#
loop_
_entity.id
_entity.type
_entity.pdbx_description
1 polymer ?
#
loop_
_entity_poly.entity_id
_entity_poly.type
_entity_poly.pdbx_seq_one_letter_code
_entity_poly.pdbx_strand_id
1 'polypeptide(L)'
;TWEIALLRLGMPFSRYLLFFSLPAAMIGLVAGLAVWYTTSDVITGVGAVFLIMVFPLLTFAGTILYPVAQVSAEAIQIEQDMHMFMTRMGILSMGESAEKGMFDVLKEMGDYGALAHEIQAIETLVTKWHTNLPEAARIVGRQSPSAIWSDFLDRMAFSVEVGQPIGEFFTSENETFEQAYTTIYDARLEQLDTLRETFVSLTT
;
A
#
# COMPACT_ATOMS: atom_id res chain seq x y z
N THR A 1 8.24 -6.66 -0.83
CA THR A 1 7.88 -5.24 -1.14
C THR A 1 8.33 -4.81 -2.55
N TRP A 2 9.60 -4.96 -2.93
CA TRP A 2 10.08 -4.60 -4.28
C TRP A 2 9.47 -5.45 -5.40
N GLU A 3 9.30 -6.75 -5.18
CA GLU A 3 8.68 -7.66 -6.16
C GLU A 3 7.23 -7.27 -6.42
N ILE A 4 6.48 -6.91 -5.40
CA ILE A 4 5.09 -6.47 -5.50
C ILE A 4 5.00 -5.14 -6.27
N ALA A 5 5.91 -4.19 -6.00
CA ALA A 5 5.96 -2.91 -6.70
C ALA A 5 6.20 -3.08 -8.20
N LEU A 6 7.09 -3.99 -8.59
CA LEU A 6 7.41 -4.27 -9.99
C LEU A 6 6.32 -5.05 -10.70
N LEU A 7 5.66 -5.98 -10.01
CA LEU A 7 4.51 -6.72 -10.56
C LEU A 7 3.35 -5.78 -10.88
N ARG A 8 3.08 -4.79 -10.03
CA ARG A 8 2.03 -3.78 -10.24
C ARG A 8 2.35 -2.80 -11.37
N LEU A 9 3.62 -2.44 -11.55
CA LEU A 9 4.07 -1.62 -12.69
C LEU A 9 4.10 -2.39 -14.01
N GLY A 10 3.94 -3.71 -13.98
CA GLY A 10 3.95 -4.56 -15.19
C GLY A 10 5.28 -4.56 -15.94
N MET A 11 6.36 -4.12 -15.30
CA MET A 11 7.68 -4.00 -15.92
C MET A 11 8.75 -4.73 -15.12
N PRO A 12 9.68 -5.46 -15.78
CA PRO A 12 10.83 -6.03 -15.10
C PRO A 12 11.76 -4.91 -14.60
N PHE A 13 12.39 -5.14 -13.45
CA PHE A 13 13.29 -4.19 -12.78
C PHE A 13 14.34 -3.58 -13.71
N SER A 14 14.91 -4.38 -14.59
CA SER A 14 15.92 -3.93 -15.56
C SER A 14 15.37 -2.86 -16.52
N ARG A 15 14.14 -3.00 -16.98
CA ARG A 15 13.49 -2.02 -17.86
C ARG A 15 13.13 -0.74 -17.11
N TYR A 16 12.62 -0.85 -15.88
CA TYR A 16 12.36 0.31 -15.04
C TYR A 16 13.63 1.13 -14.81
N LEU A 17 14.73 0.48 -14.46
CA LEU A 17 16.02 1.11 -14.22
C LEU A 17 16.55 1.80 -15.48
N LEU A 18 16.39 1.19 -16.64
CA LEU A 18 16.89 1.71 -17.91
C LEU A 18 16.03 2.88 -18.44
N PHE A 19 14.72 2.83 -18.28
CA PHE A 19 13.81 3.84 -18.84
C PHE A 19 13.56 5.03 -17.91
N PHE A 20 13.65 4.86 -16.60
CA PHE A 20 13.32 5.90 -15.63
C PHE A 20 14.55 6.40 -14.86
N SER A 21 15.36 5.52 -14.27
CA SER A 21 16.45 5.95 -13.41
C SER A 21 17.67 6.47 -14.18
N LEU A 22 18.01 5.85 -15.31
CA LEU A 22 19.12 6.32 -16.15
C LEU A 22 18.85 7.71 -16.76
N PRO A 23 17.71 7.97 -17.43
CA PRO A 23 17.41 9.32 -17.93
C PRO A 23 17.34 10.38 -16.84
N ALA A 24 16.78 10.06 -15.66
CA ALA A 24 16.72 10.98 -14.54
C ALA A 24 18.12 11.36 -14.04
N ALA A 25 19.02 10.39 -13.92
CA ALA A 25 20.42 10.64 -13.56
C ALA A 25 21.16 11.48 -14.62
N MET A 26 20.91 11.22 -15.90
CA MET A 26 21.47 11.99 -17.02
C MET A 26 21.00 13.46 -17.00
N ILE A 27 19.71 13.70 -16.76
CA ILE A 27 19.15 15.05 -16.63
C ILE A 27 19.82 15.78 -15.45
N GLY A 28 19.99 15.10 -14.31
CA GLY A 28 20.68 15.65 -13.15
C GLY A 28 22.14 16.05 -13.46
N LEU A 29 22.84 15.21 -14.20
CA LEU A 29 24.22 15.45 -14.60
C LEU A 29 24.32 16.64 -15.56
N VAL A 30 23.44 16.72 -16.56
CA VAL A 30 23.40 17.85 -17.52
C VAL A 30 23.06 19.16 -16.81
N ALA A 31 22.09 19.15 -15.88
CA ALA A 31 21.76 20.32 -15.08
C ALA A 31 22.95 20.80 -14.22
N GLY A 32 23.68 19.88 -13.58
CA GLY A 32 24.89 20.19 -12.82
C GLY A 32 25.97 20.79 -13.68
N LEU A 33 26.22 20.26 -14.89
CA LEU A 33 27.19 20.80 -15.85
C LEU A 33 26.78 22.20 -16.36
N ALA A 34 25.49 22.44 -16.58
CA ALA A 34 24.98 23.75 -16.98
C ALA A 34 25.23 24.80 -15.89
N VAL A 35 25.02 24.47 -14.63
CA VAL A 35 25.33 25.35 -13.50
C VAL A 35 26.84 25.61 -13.41
N TRP A 36 27.67 24.58 -13.60
CA TRP A 36 29.14 24.75 -13.66
C TRP A 36 29.58 25.77 -14.75
N TYR A 37 29.03 25.62 -15.95
CA TYR A 37 29.40 26.47 -17.09
C TYR A 37 28.98 27.93 -16.93
N THR A 38 27.87 28.17 -16.21
CA THR A 38 27.35 29.55 -16.01
C THR A 38 28.04 30.31 -14.85
N THR A 39 28.83 29.60 -14.02
CA THR A 39 29.35 30.17 -12.79
C THR A 39 30.89 30.29 -12.85
N SER A 40 31.40 31.55 -12.85
CA SER A 40 32.84 31.86 -13.06
C SER A 40 33.67 31.96 -11.77
N ASP A 41 33.04 31.95 -10.58
CA ASP A 41 33.73 32.18 -9.30
C ASP A 41 34.18 30.88 -8.63
N VAL A 42 35.38 30.89 -8.01
CA VAL A 42 35.98 29.69 -7.38
C VAL A 42 35.12 29.12 -6.26
N ILE A 43 34.49 29.95 -5.44
CA ILE A 43 33.60 29.50 -4.33
C ILE A 43 32.35 28.82 -4.89
N THR A 44 31.79 29.36 -5.96
CA THR A 44 30.65 28.83 -6.67
C THR A 44 31.04 27.56 -7.47
N GLY A 45 32.29 27.46 -7.91
CA GLY A 45 32.87 26.28 -8.56
C GLY A 45 32.87 25.04 -7.67
N VAL A 46 33.24 25.16 -6.38
CA VAL A 46 33.16 24.07 -5.41
C VAL A 46 31.71 23.64 -5.18
N GLY A 47 30.78 24.60 -5.08
CA GLY A 47 29.34 24.32 -4.99
C GLY A 47 28.81 23.61 -6.23
N ALA A 48 29.28 23.98 -7.43
CA ALA A 48 28.88 23.32 -8.67
C ALA A 48 29.37 21.87 -8.75
N VAL A 49 30.62 21.58 -8.32
CA VAL A 49 31.15 20.21 -8.23
C VAL A 49 30.30 19.36 -7.29
N PHE A 50 29.94 19.94 -6.13
CA PHE A 50 29.04 19.22 -5.18
C PHE A 50 27.67 18.95 -5.79
N LEU A 51 27.08 19.90 -6.50
CA LEU A 51 25.79 19.71 -7.21
C LEU A 51 25.90 18.67 -8.31
N ILE A 52 26.98 18.63 -9.09
CA ILE A 52 27.20 17.63 -10.15
C ILE A 52 27.26 16.21 -9.58
N MET A 53 27.83 16.03 -8.38
CA MET A 53 27.91 14.72 -7.74
C MET A 53 26.62 14.34 -7.00
N VAL A 54 26.02 15.26 -6.26
CA VAL A 54 24.90 14.98 -5.35
C VAL A 54 23.56 14.94 -6.10
N PHE A 55 23.36 15.80 -7.08
CA PHE A 55 22.08 15.89 -7.78
C PHE A 55 21.70 14.62 -8.57
N PRO A 56 22.57 14.01 -9.38
CA PRO A 56 22.27 12.76 -10.05
C PRO A 56 22.09 11.60 -9.07
N LEU A 57 22.80 11.61 -7.94
CA LEU A 57 22.65 10.60 -6.89
C LEU A 57 21.27 10.70 -6.21
N LEU A 58 20.81 11.92 -5.92
CA LEU A 58 19.49 12.16 -5.33
C LEU A 58 18.35 11.80 -6.31
N THR A 59 18.48 12.17 -7.58
CA THR A 59 17.47 11.81 -8.60
C THR A 59 17.41 10.32 -8.83
N PHE A 60 18.55 9.65 -8.85
CA PHE A 60 18.62 8.19 -8.96
C PHE A 60 18.00 7.50 -7.72
N ALA A 61 18.35 7.95 -6.52
CA ALA A 61 17.77 7.44 -5.28
C ALA A 61 16.24 7.68 -5.23
N GLY A 62 15.77 8.86 -5.63
CA GLY A 62 14.36 9.20 -5.68
C GLY A 62 13.57 8.31 -6.63
N THR A 63 14.09 8.05 -7.84
CA THR A 63 13.42 7.16 -8.79
C THR A 63 13.39 5.71 -8.32
N ILE A 64 14.38 5.26 -7.56
CA ILE A 64 14.38 3.91 -6.97
C ILE A 64 13.39 3.83 -5.80
N LEU A 65 13.32 4.84 -4.95
CA LEU A 65 12.44 4.84 -3.77
C LEU A 65 10.97 5.08 -4.12
N TYR A 66 10.68 5.74 -5.22
CA TYR A 66 9.32 6.11 -5.64
C TYR A 66 8.33 4.92 -5.69
N PRO A 67 8.62 3.78 -6.38
CA PRO A 67 7.69 2.66 -6.43
C PRO A 67 7.45 2.02 -5.07
N VAL A 68 8.46 2.01 -4.19
CA VAL A 68 8.31 1.48 -2.83
C VAL A 68 7.42 2.38 -1.99
N ALA A 69 7.57 3.71 -2.12
CA ALA A 69 6.73 4.67 -1.43
C ALA A 69 5.26 4.57 -1.88
N GLN A 70 5.02 4.39 -3.19
CA GLN A 70 3.67 4.19 -3.72
C GLN A 70 3.00 2.93 -3.16
N VAL A 71 3.70 1.81 -3.18
CA VAL A 71 3.19 0.54 -2.63
C VAL A 71 2.91 0.64 -1.13
N SER A 72 3.77 1.34 -0.39
CA SER A 72 3.53 1.58 1.04
C SER A 72 2.32 2.48 1.30
N ALA A 73 2.10 3.49 0.46
CA ALA A 73 0.92 4.35 0.56
C ALA A 73 -0.37 3.58 0.24
N GLU A 74 -0.35 2.72 -0.78
CA GLU A 74 -1.48 1.84 -1.10
C GLU A 74 -1.78 0.85 0.03
N ALA A 75 -0.74 0.27 0.66
CA ALA A 75 -0.92 -0.62 1.81
C ALA A 75 -1.66 0.08 2.96
N ILE A 76 -1.24 1.32 3.28
CA ILE A 76 -1.88 2.13 4.33
C ILE A 76 -3.34 2.43 3.98
N GLN A 77 -3.65 2.74 2.71
CA GLN A 77 -5.03 2.96 2.28
C GLN A 77 -5.88 1.70 2.43
N ILE A 78 -5.38 0.55 1.99
CA ILE A 78 -6.07 -0.74 2.17
C ILE A 78 -6.38 -0.99 3.65
N GLU A 79 -5.43 -0.76 4.54
CA GLU A 79 -5.61 -0.96 5.98
C GLU A 79 -6.66 0.00 6.59
N GLN A 80 -6.68 1.24 6.15
CA GLN A 80 -7.69 2.21 6.58
C GLN A 80 -9.10 1.85 6.08
N ASP A 81 -9.21 1.50 4.80
CA ASP A 81 -10.48 1.13 4.19
C ASP A 81 -11.01 -0.21 4.72
N MET A 82 -10.10 -1.11 5.12
CA MET A 82 -10.42 -2.41 5.69
C MET A 82 -11.30 -2.30 6.94
N HIS A 83 -11.06 -1.32 7.80
CA HIS A 83 -11.90 -1.12 8.99
C HIS A 83 -13.36 -0.87 8.63
N MET A 84 -13.60 0.03 7.67
CA MET A 84 -14.96 0.34 7.20
C MET A 84 -15.58 -0.86 6.47
N PHE A 85 -14.79 -1.57 5.68
CA PHE A 85 -15.22 -2.78 5.00
C PHE A 85 -15.65 -3.85 6.01
N MET A 86 -14.83 -4.14 7.03
CA MET A 86 -15.13 -5.15 8.05
C MET A 86 -16.41 -4.81 8.83
N THR A 87 -16.58 -3.56 9.24
CA THR A 87 -17.81 -3.11 9.94
C THR A 87 -19.05 -3.33 9.09
N ARG A 88 -19.02 -3.01 7.80
CA ARG A 88 -20.15 -3.23 6.88
C ARG A 88 -20.41 -4.70 6.63
N MET A 89 -19.34 -5.49 6.43
CA MET A 89 -19.48 -6.93 6.24
C MET A 89 -20.02 -7.63 7.49
N GLY A 90 -19.65 -7.18 8.69
CA GLY A 90 -20.22 -7.66 9.95
C GLY A 90 -21.74 -7.48 10.01
N ILE A 91 -22.27 -6.34 9.54
CA ILE A 91 -23.71 -6.08 9.50
C ILE A 91 -24.40 -6.94 8.43
N LEU A 92 -23.80 -7.09 7.25
CA LEU A 92 -24.38 -7.82 6.13
C LEU A 92 -24.28 -9.34 6.29
N SER A 93 -23.31 -9.82 7.06
CA SER A 93 -23.11 -11.25 7.32
C SER A 93 -24.25 -11.88 8.12
N MET A 94 -25.09 -11.05 8.76
CA MET A 94 -26.33 -11.50 9.44
C MET A 94 -27.46 -11.87 8.45
N GLY A 95 -27.27 -11.65 7.14
CA GLY A 95 -28.24 -11.97 6.08
C GLY A 95 -27.91 -13.26 5.34
N GLU A 96 -28.92 -13.87 4.67
CA GLU A 96 -28.81 -15.14 3.95
C GLU A 96 -27.83 -15.17 2.75
N SER A 97 -27.18 -14.04 2.40
CA SER A 97 -26.40 -13.90 1.15
C SER A 97 -25.05 -13.22 1.35
N ALA A 98 -24.27 -13.66 2.35
CA ALA A 98 -22.97 -13.03 2.68
C ALA A 98 -22.00 -12.99 1.49
N GLU A 99 -21.95 -14.01 0.60
CA GLU A 99 -21.13 -13.99 -0.61
C GLU A 99 -21.56 -12.90 -1.61
N LYS A 100 -22.87 -12.81 -1.88
CA LYS A 100 -23.41 -11.75 -2.74
C LYS A 100 -23.25 -10.38 -2.08
N GLY A 101 -23.50 -10.32 -0.76
CA GLY A 101 -23.34 -9.11 0.03
C GLY A 101 -21.93 -8.54 -0.06
N MET A 102 -20.88 -9.36 -0.05
CA MET A 102 -19.51 -8.93 -0.22
C MET A 102 -19.30 -8.20 -1.56
N PHE A 103 -19.79 -8.75 -2.67
CA PHE A 103 -19.64 -8.13 -3.98
C PHE A 103 -20.64 -6.98 -4.22
N ASP A 104 -21.82 -7.00 -3.60
CA ASP A 104 -22.82 -5.94 -3.73
C ASP A 104 -22.42 -4.70 -2.91
N VAL A 105 -21.87 -4.89 -1.71
CA VAL A 105 -21.26 -3.80 -0.92
C VAL A 105 -20.18 -3.08 -1.70
N LEU A 106 -19.38 -3.81 -2.46
CA LEU A 106 -18.34 -3.23 -3.29
C LEU A 106 -18.87 -2.40 -4.44
N LYS A 107 -20.00 -2.79 -5.03
CA LYS A 107 -20.65 -2.00 -6.09
C LYS A 107 -21.25 -0.70 -5.53
N GLU A 108 -21.76 -0.73 -4.29
CA GLU A 108 -22.25 0.47 -3.62
C GLU A 108 -21.12 1.35 -3.09
N MET A 109 -19.98 0.76 -2.76
CA MET A 109 -18.82 1.46 -2.25
C MET A 109 -17.98 2.13 -3.35
N GLY A 110 -18.43 2.15 -4.58
CA GLY A 110 -17.95 2.74 -5.85
C GLY A 110 -16.62 3.52 -5.93
N ASP A 111 -15.98 3.86 -4.81
CA ASP A 111 -14.79 4.71 -4.78
C ASP A 111 -13.87 4.42 -3.57
N TYR A 112 -13.82 3.19 -3.09
CA TYR A 112 -12.92 2.81 -1.99
C TYR A 112 -11.52 2.44 -2.48
N GLY A 113 -10.88 3.35 -3.16
CA GLY A 113 -9.45 3.37 -3.43
C GLY A 113 -8.81 2.02 -3.75
N ALA A 114 -7.71 1.72 -3.08
CA ALA A 114 -6.90 0.54 -3.32
C ALA A 114 -7.61 -0.77 -2.90
N LEU A 115 -8.40 -0.77 -1.82
CA LEU A 115 -9.13 -1.96 -1.37
C LEU A 115 -10.20 -2.39 -2.36
N ALA A 116 -10.93 -1.44 -2.97
CA ALA A 116 -11.93 -1.74 -3.98
C ALA A 116 -11.31 -2.44 -5.20
N HIS A 117 -10.10 -2.06 -5.61
CA HIS A 117 -9.37 -2.72 -6.69
C HIS A 117 -9.02 -4.17 -6.35
N GLU A 118 -8.57 -4.43 -5.12
CA GLU A 118 -8.24 -5.79 -4.66
C GLU A 118 -9.47 -6.71 -4.72
N ILE A 119 -10.59 -6.22 -4.22
CA ILE A 119 -11.82 -7.01 -4.18
C ILE A 119 -12.45 -7.16 -5.58
N GLN A 120 -12.37 -6.14 -6.43
CA GLN A 120 -12.76 -6.24 -7.84
C GLN A 120 -11.89 -7.26 -8.60
N ALA A 121 -10.62 -7.40 -8.24
CA ALA A 121 -9.75 -8.45 -8.77
C ALA A 121 -10.26 -9.84 -8.37
N ILE A 122 -10.67 -10.06 -7.10
CA ILE A 122 -11.28 -11.31 -6.64
C ILE A 122 -12.58 -11.58 -7.43
N GLU A 123 -13.48 -10.59 -7.53
CA GLU A 123 -14.73 -10.73 -8.31
C GLU A 123 -14.45 -11.12 -9.76
N THR A 124 -13.44 -10.50 -10.39
CA THR A 124 -13.06 -10.79 -11.77
C THR A 124 -12.56 -12.24 -11.93
N LEU A 125 -11.75 -12.73 -10.98
CA LEU A 125 -11.26 -14.10 -10.99
C LEU A 125 -12.42 -15.10 -10.82
N VAL A 126 -13.35 -14.82 -9.93
CA VAL A 126 -14.49 -15.70 -9.67
C VAL A 126 -15.49 -15.68 -10.83
N THR A 127 -15.87 -14.50 -11.33
CA THR A 127 -16.95 -14.35 -12.31
C THR A 127 -16.47 -14.59 -13.75
N LYS A 128 -15.31 -14.08 -14.14
CA LYS A 128 -14.82 -14.18 -15.53
C LYS A 128 -13.92 -15.40 -15.76
N TRP A 129 -13.12 -15.78 -14.76
CA TRP A 129 -12.16 -16.89 -14.90
C TRP A 129 -12.69 -18.20 -14.27
N HIS A 130 -13.87 -18.14 -13.63
CA HIS A 130 -14.50 -19.28 -12.96
C HIS A 130 -13.59 -19.95 -11.92
N THR A 131 -12.69 -19.18 -11.32
CA THR A 131 -11.83 -19.62 -10.21
C THR A 131 -12.69 -19.71 -8.95
N ASN A 132 -12.46 -20.71 -8.11
CA ASN A 132 -13.17 -20.75 -6.83
C ASN A 132 -12.75 -19.60 -5.91
N LEU A 133 -13.64 -19.17 -5.02
CA LEU A 133 -13.41 -18.02 -4.15
C LEU A 133 -12.14 -18.15 -3.28
N PRO A 134 -11.86 -19.32 -2.63
CA PRO A 134 -10.64 -19.47 -1.84
C PRO A 134 -9.36 -19.27 -2.65
N GLU A 135 -9.31 -19.83 -3.85
CA GLU A 135 -8.13 -19.70 -4.71
C GLU A 135 -7.97 -18.26 -5.23
N ALA A 136 -9.08 -17.62 -5.63
CA ALA A 136 -9.08 -16.21 -6.04
C ALA A 136 -8.58 -15.31 -4.92
N ALA A 137 -9.04 -15.51 -3.68
CA ALA A 137 -8.60 -14.77 -2.51
C ALA A 137 -7.09 -14.93 -2.26
N ARG A 138 -6.56 -16.15 -2.35
CA ARG A 138 -5.12 -16.40 -2.19
C ARG A 138 -4.28 -15.78 -3.30
N ILE A 139 -4.75 -15.81 -4.56
CA ILE A 139 -4.05 -15.17 -5.68
C ILE A 139 -3.91 -13.68 -5.43
N VAL A 140 -5.00 -13.00 -5.06
CA VAL A 140 -5.00 -11.57 -4.79
C VAL A 140 -4.20 -11.26 -3.52
N GLY A 141 -4.37 -12.02 -2.44
CA GLY A 141 -3.64 -11.85 -1.19
C GLY A 141 -2.12 -11.88 -1.38
N ARG A 142 -1.59 -12.79 -2.20
CA ARG A 142 -0.15 -12.85 -2.51
C ARG A 142 0.38 -11.64 -3.26
N GLN A 143 -0.47 -10.92 -3.98
CA GLN A 143 -0.11 -9.74 -4.75
C GLN A 143 -0.44 -8.43 -4.02
N SER A 144 -1.12 -8.52 -2.89
CA SER A 144 -1.48 -7.36 -2.08
C SER A 144 -0.26 -6.72 -1.43
N PRO A 145 -0.20 -5.38 -1.39
CA PRO A 145 0.84 -4.66 -0.66
C PRO A 145 0.62 -4.65 0.86
N SER A 146 -0.61 -4.87 1.33
CA SER A 146 -0.94 -4.94 2.75
C SER A 146 -0.80 -6.36 3.27
N ALA A 147 0.07 -6.55 4.27
CA ALA A 147 0.22 -7.83 4.95
C ALA A 147 -1.04 -8.22 5.72
N ILE A 148 -1.71 -7.25 6.34
CA ILE A 148 -2.93 -7.47 7.13
C ILE A 148 -4.05 -7.97 6.22
N TRP A 149 -4.21 -7.37 5.05
CA TRP A 149 -5.20 -7.79 4.06
C TRP A 149 -4.87 -9.17 3.47
N SER A 150 -3.60 -9.43 3.17
CA SER A 150 -3.13 -10.74 2.70
C SER A 150 -3.45 -11.85 3.70
N ASP A 151 -3.14 -11.65 4.98
CA ASP A 151 -3.43 -12.62 6.05
C ASP A 151 -4.94 -12.82 6.25
N PHE A 152 -5.73 -11.75 6.13
CA PHE A 152 -7.17 -11.83 6.17
C PHE A 152 -7.74 -12.69 5.03
N LEU A 153 -7.27 -12.47 3.79
CA LEU A 153 -7.70 -13.26 2.63
C LEU A 153 -7.30 -14.73 2.74
N ASP A 154 -6.14 -15.04 3.31
CA ASP A 154 -5.71 -16.41 3.55
C ASP A 154 -6.60 -17.11 4.61
N ARG A 155 -6.95 -16.41 5.70
CA ARG A 155 -7.90 -16.95 6.70
C ARG A 155 -9.29 -17.13 6.13
N MET A 156 -9.76 -16.17 5.33
CA MET A 156 -11.06 -16.29 4.63
C MET A 156 -11.06 -17.49 3.69
N ALA A 157 -10.01 -17.65 2.90
CA ALA A 157 -9.90 -18.80 1.99
C ALA A 157 -9.92 -20.13 2.75
N PHE A 158 -9.17 -20.24 3.84
CA PHE A 158 -9.16 -21.42 4.68
C PHE A 158 -10.55 -21.70 5.29
N SER A 159 -11.22 -20.69 5.82
CA SER A 159 -12.54 -20.80 6.42
C SER A 159 -13.58 -21.35 5.42
N VAL A 160 -13.58 -20.85 4.19
CA VAL A 160 -14.45 -21.32 3.12
C VAL A 160 -14.12 -22.76 2.70
N GLU A 161 -12.85 -23.14 2.64
CA GLU A 161 -12.40 -24.50 2.30
C GLU A 161 -12.84 -25.55 3.34
N VAL A 162 -12.86 -25.19 4.62
CA VAL A 162 -13.35 -26.09 5.68
C VAL A 162 -14.88 -26.09 5.80
N GLY A 163 -15.56 -25.32 4.95
CA GLY A 163 -17.03 -25.28 4.88
C GLY A 163 -17.69 -24.37 5.91
N GLN A 164 -16.95 -23.45 6.52
CA GLN A 164 -17.52 -22.45 7.40
C GLN A 164 -18.31 -21.43 6.57
N PRO A 165 -19.53 -21.05 6.99
CA PRO A 165 -20.28 -19.99 6.33
C PRO A 165 -19.51 -18.66 6.37
N ILE A 166 -19.40 -17.98 5.23
CA ILE A 166 -18.68 -16.69 5.12
C ILE A 166 -19.20 -15.67 6.12
N GLY A 167 -20.51 -15.66 6.41
CA GLY A 167 -21.09 -14.76 7.40
C GLY A 167 -20.54 -14.96 8.80
N GLU A 168 -20.39 -16.21 9.25
CA GLU A 168 -19.79 -16.52 10.54
C GLU A 168 -18.32 -16.11 10.61
N PHE A 169 -17.58 -16.31 9.52
CA PHE A 169 -16.20 -15.86 9.42
C PHE A 169 -16.10 -14.33 9.59
N PHE A 170 -16.89 -13.55 8.86
CA PHE A 170 -16.87 -12.08 8.99
C PHE A 170 -17.27 -11.61 10.39
N THR A 171 -18.21 -12.27 11.04
CA THR A 171 -18.60 -11.93 12.41
C THR A 171 -17.46 -12.15 13.40
N SER A 172 -16.79 -13.30 13.32
CA SER A 172 -15.65 -13.61 14.20
C SER A 172 -14.42 -12.72 13.93
N GLU A 173 -14.15 -12.42 12.65
CA GLU A 173 -13.04 -11.56 12.27
C GLU A 173 -13.29 -10.11 12.66
N ASN A 174 -14.54 -9.63 12.59
CA ASN A 174 -14.88 -8.26 13.01
C ASN A 174 -14.56 -8.04 14.50
N GLU A 175 -14.90 -8.99 15.35
CA GLU A 175 -14.58 -8.93 16.78
C GLU A 175 -13.06 -8.88 17.02
N THR A 176 -12.31 -9.73 16.31
CA THR A 176 -10.85 -9.78 16.42
C THR A 176 -10.20 -8.51 15.89
N PHE A 177 -10.73 -7.98 14.79
CA PHE A 177 -10.23 -6.76 14.15
C PHE A 177 -10.47 -5.52 15.02
N GLU A 178 -11.65 -5.39 15.64
CA GLU A 178 -11.94 -4.29 16.57
C GLU A 178 -10.98 -4.29 17.76
N GLN A 179 -10.70 -5.47 18.34
CA GLN A 179 -9.75 -5.59 19.44
C GLN A 179 -8.32 -5.19 19.02
N ALA A 180 -7.87 -5.65 17.87
CA ALA A 180 -6.55 -5.31 17.34
C ALA A 180 -6.45 -3.81 17.01
N TYR A 181 -7.49 -3.23 16.40
CA TYR A 181 -7.54 -1.82 16.05
C TYR A 181 -7.51 -0.92 17.29
N THR A 182 -8.28 -1.27 18.32
CA THR A 182 -8.28 -0.54 19.60
C THR A 182 -6.89 -0.53 20.22
N THR A 183 -6.21 -1.67 20.24
CA THR A 183 -4.85 -1.79 20.77
C THR A 183 -3.84 -0.90 20.03
N ILE A 184 -3.90 -0.87 18.69
CA ILE A 184 -3.02 -0.03 17.86
C ILE A 184 -3.36 1.46 18.06
N TYR A 185 -4.63 1.79 18.17
CA TYR A 185 -5.08 3.16 18.40
C TYR A 185 -4.62 3.69 19.76
N ASP A 186 -4.75 2.89 20.81
CA ASP A 186 -4.29 3.22 22.16
C ASP A 186 -2.77 3.42 22.19
N ALA A 187 -2.00 2.56 21.55
CA ALA A 187 -0.54 2.71 21.43
C ALA A 187 -0.14 4.01 20.70
N ARG A 188 -0.89 4.42 19.68
CA ARG A 188 -0.66 5.70 18.97
C ARG A 188 -1.02 6.91 19.84
N LEU A 189 -2.09 6.84 20.61
CA LEU A 189 -2.43 7.88 21.57
C LEU A 189 -1.37 8.05 22.63
N GLU A 190 -0.83 6.97 23.17
CA GLU A 190 0.26 6.99 24.14
C GLU A 190 1.53 7.66 23.58
N GLN A 191 1.86 7.39 22.31
CA GLN A 191 2.97 8.06 21.63
C GLN A 191 2.73 9.59 21.49
N LEU A 192 1.50 9.99 21.17
CA LEU A 192 1.16 11.42 21.07
C LEU A 192 1.20 12.11 22.43
N ASP A 193 0.76 11.45 23.49
CA ASP A 193 0.83 11.98 24.85
C ASP A 193 2.28 12.13 25.30
N THR A 194 3.15 11.15 25.00
CA THR A 194 4.57 11.24 25.28
C THR A 194 5.24 12.41 24.54
N LEU A 195 4.90 12.63 23.27
CA LEU A 195 5.38 13.79 22.50
C LEU A 195 4.89 15.10 23.10
N ARG A 196 3.64 15.16 23.53
CA ARG A 196 3.05 16.32 24.18
C ARG A 196 3.75 16.66 25.50
N GLU A 197 3.99 15.65 26.35
CA GLU A 197 4.71 15.82 27.61
C GLU A 197 6.15 16.29 27.38
N THR A 198 6.84 15.71 26.39
CA THR A 198 8.18 16.13 26.01
C THR A 198 8.22 17.60 25.53
N PHE A 199 7.23 17.99 24.73
CA PHE A 199 7.12 19.36 24.25
C PHE A 199 6.82 20.34 25.39
N VAL A 200 5.92 20.02 26.30
CA VAL A 200 5.60 20.84 27.47
C VAL A 200 6.81 20.95 28.39
N SER A 201 7.55 19.86 28.61
CA SER A 201 8.78 19.87 29.42
C SER A 201 9.90 20.74 28.83
N LEU A 202 9.98 20.85 27.49
CA LEU A 202 10.98 21.67 26.81
C LEU A 202 10.62 23.17 26.80
N THR A 203 9.36 23.53 27.04
CA THR A 203 8.86 24.92 27.01
C THR A 203 8.69 25.54 28.39
N THR A 204 8.93 24.78 29.48
CA THR A 204 8.88 25.25 30.87
C THR A 204 10.28 25.37 31.44
#